data_3d5e00a0a9f1b66911b180b4bf886a7a
#
_entry.id   3d5e00a0a9f1b66911b180b4bf886a7a
#
_cell.length_a   1.000
_cell.length_b   1.000
_cell.length_c   1.000
_cell.angle_alpha   90.00
_cell.angle_beta   90.00
_cell.angle_gamma   90.00
#
_symmetry.space_group_name_H-M   'P 1'
#
loop_
_entity.id
_entity.type
_entity.pdbx_description
1 polymer ?
#
loop_
_entity_poly.entity_id
_entity_poly.type
_entity_poly.pdbx_seq_one_letter_code
_entity_poly.pdbx_strand_id
1 'polypeptide(L)'
;VTLSDKLPGGAPRRDTPAPALARLLSDSALSRAALAACGFPVALADATAKGRPLTYVNSAFEDFFGYRPDEAVGRPSITLLFPEDEGAASMFNEAPLRLQMRARRKDGSVAEVDLSIGMVHGVDGRLTHWVLAFADRSEIERMREELRVLKAIAAAP
;
A
#
# COMPACT_ATOMS: atom_id res chain seq x y z
N VAL A 1 -1.61 -27.93 -30.42
CA VAL A 1 -2.69 -27.12 -30.61
C VAL A 1 -3.01 -26.43 -29.36
N THR A 2 -3.82 -26.88 -28.73
CA THR A 2 -4.30 -26.25 -27.62
C THR A 2 -3.33 -26.07 -26.57
N LEU A 3 -2.36 -26.85 -26.50
CA LEU A 3 -1.45 -26.66 -25.43
C LEU A 3 -0.78 -25.35 -25.50
N SER A 4 -0.49 -24.93 -26.62
CA SER A 4 0.25 -23.70 -26.70
C SER A 4 -0.48 -22.59 -26.01
N ASP A 5 -1.73 -22.60 -26.08
CA ASP A 5 -2.43 -21.53 -25.49
C ASP A 5 -2.33 -21.56 -24.04
N LYS A 6 -2.31 -22.68 -23.47
CA LYS A 6 -2.31 -22.59 -22.08
C LYS A 6 -1.06 -22.05 -21.53
N LEU A 7 0.00 -22.37 -22.08
CA LEU A 7 1.17 -21.90 -21.44
C LEU A 7 1.31 -20.44 -21.41
N PRO A 8 1.06 -19.79 -22.42
CA PRO A 8 1.22 -18.36 -22.36
C PRO A 8 0.33 -17.78 -21.32
N GLY A 9 -0.65 -18.46 -21.05
CA GLY A 9 -1.56 -17.90 -20.11
C GLY A 9 -0.96 -17.64 -18.77
N GLY A 10 0.25 -17.96 -18.59
CA GLY A 10 0.83 -17.70 -17.31
C GLY A 10 0.67 -16.30 -16.85
N ALA A 11 0.70 -15.38 -17.75
CA ALA A 11 0.66 -13.99 -17.33
C ALA A 11 -0.56 -13.62 -16.54
N PRO A 12 -1.71 -13.91 -16.95
CA PRO A 12 -2.89 -13.40 -16.26
C PRO A 12 -3.11 -13.94 -14.88
N ARG A 13 -2.35 -14.87 -14.51
CA ARG A 13 -2.62 -15.43 -13.23
C ARG A 13 -2.54 -14.51 -12.11
N ARG A 14 -1.76 -13.47 -12.18
CA ARG A 14 -1.62 -12.59 -11.08
C ARG A 14 -2.90 -11.89 -10.73
N ASP A 15 -3.80 -11.82 -11.67
CA ASP A 15 -5.05 -11.14 -11.40
C ASP A 15 -6.10 -12.04 -10.80
N THR A 16 -5.78 -13.31 -10.67
CA THR A 16 -6.75 -14.28 -10.16
C THR A 16 -6.20 -14.91 -8.91
N PRO A 17 -6.67 -14.51 -7.75
CA PRO A 17 -6.17 -15.08 -6.51
C PRO A 17 -6.56 -16.55 -6.38
N ALA A 18 -5.77 -17.29 -5.63
CA ALA A 18 -6.09 -18.67 -5.34
C ALA A 18 -7.42 -18.74 -4.61
N PRO A 19 -8.15 -19.84 -4.74
CA PRO A 19 -9.44 -19.96 -4.05
C PRO A 19 -9.36 -19.74 -2.55
N ALA A 20 -8.30 -20.20 -1.92
CA ALA A 20 -8.13 -19.99 -0.48
C ALA A 20 -7.96 -18.52 -0.15
N LEU A 21 -7.20 -17.81 -0.97
CA LEU A 21 -6.98 -16.40 -0.77
C LEU A 21 -8.25 -15.60 -1.03
N ALA A 22 -9.00 -16.00 -2.06
CA ALA A 22 -10.26 -15.32 -2.36
C ALA A 22 -11.23 -15.47 -1.20
N ARG A 23 -11.27 -16.64 -0.59
CA ARG A 23 -12.14 -16.88 0.55
C ARG A 23 -11.72 -16.04 1.75
N LEU A 24 -10.42 -15.94 1.96
CA LEU A 24 -9.86 -15.12 3.02
C LEU A 24 -10.25 -13.67 2.82
N LEU A 25 -10.13 -13.17 1.62
CA LEU A 25 -10.43 -11.78 1.32
C LEU A 25 -11.92 -11.46 1.43
N SER A 26 -12.77 -12.47 1.31
CA SER A 26 -14.20 -12.23 1.42
C SER A 26 -14.70 -12.24 2.86
N ASP A 27 -13.87 -12.70 3.79
CA ASP A 27 -14.22 -12.68 5.21
C ASP A 27 -13.70 -11.39 5.82
N SER A 28 -14.59 -10.48 6.17
CA SER A 28 -14.18 -9.16 6.62
C SER A 28 -13.39 -9.18 7.92
N ALA A 29 -13.73 -10.06 8.84
CA ALA A 29 -13.00 -10.14 10.10
C ALA A 29 -11.58 -10.66 9.87
N LEU A 30 -11.45 -11.66 9.02
CA LEU A 30 -10.16 -12.25 8.73
C LEU A 30 -9.29 -11.30 7.91
N SER A 31 -9.90 -10.58 6.97
CA SER A 31 -9.17 -9.58 6.19
C SER A 31 -8.64 -8.47 7.09
N ARG A 32 -9.46 -8.03 8.04
CA ARG A 32 -9.04 -7.01 8.96
C ARG A 32 -7.90 -7.50 9.85
N ALA A 33 -7.97 -8.75 10.30
CA ALA A 33 -6.90 -9.32 11.11
C ALA A 33 -5.60 -9.41 10.33
N ALA A 34 -5.69 -9.78 9.05
CA ALA A 34 -4.51 -9.86 8.20
C ALA A 34 -3.86 -8.50 8.01
N LEU A 35 -4.66 -7.48 7.78
CA LEU A 35 -4.14 -6.11 7.63
C LEU A 35 -3.54 -5.62 8.94
N ALA A 36 -4.17 -5.94 10.06
CA ALA A 36 -3.66 -5.53 11.36
C ALA A 36 -2.33 -6.20 11.68
N ALA A 37 -2.14 -7.43 11.22
CA ALA A 37 -0.91 -8.17 11.47
C ALA A 37 0.20 -7.80 10.50
N CYS A 38 -0.11 -7.02 9.45
CA CYS A 38 0.87 -6.63 8.46
C CYS A 38 1.88 -5.67 9.07
N GLY A 39 3.17 -5.93 8.84
CA GLY A 39 4.23 -5.11 9.40
C GLY A 39 4.45 -3.79 8.68
N PHE A 40 3.78 -3.56 7.56
CA PHE A 40 3.88 -2.32 6.81
C PHE A 40 2.73 -1.40 7.17
N PRO A 41 2.95 -0.08 7.14
CA PRO A 41 1.83 0.85 7.26
C PRO A 41 0.84 0.62 6.12
N VAL A 42 -0.42 0.42 6.46
CA VAL A 42 -1.48 0.20 5.48
C VAL A 42 -2.69 1.04 5.87
N ALA A 43 -3.31 1.65 4.88
CA ALA A 43 -4.55 2.39 5.05
C ALA A 43 -5.51 2.04 3.94
N LEU A 44 -6.80 2.13 4.22
CA LEU A 44 -7.84 2.00 3.21
C LEU A 44 -8.50 3.36 3.05
N ALA A 45 -8.74 3.75 1.81
CA ALA A 45 -9.43 4.99 1.49
C ALA A 45 -10.70 4.66 0.72
N ASP A 46 -11.76 5.39 1.03
CA ASP A 46 -13.07 5.18 0.40
C ASP A 46 -13.04 5.74 -1.02
N ALA A 47 -13.28 4.90 -2.00
CA ALA A 47 -13.26 5.31 -3.40
C ALA A 47 -14.57 5.98 -3.83
N THR A 48 -15.61 5.88 -3.02
CA THR A 48 -16.92 6.40 -3.39
C THR A 48 -17.23 7.77 -2.80
N ALA A 49 -16.43 8.21 -1.84
CA ALA A 49 -16.67 9.47 -1.16
C ALA A 49 -15.70 10.54 -1.63
N LYS A 50 -16.14 11.77 -1.60
CA LYS A 50 -15.32 12.90 -1.99
C LYS A 50 -14.14 13.03 -1.03
N GLY A 51 -12.96 13.27 -1.59
CA GLY A 51 -11.76 13.41 -0.78
C GLY A 51 -11.09 12.09 -0.45
N ARG A 52 -11.69 10.98 -0.82
CA ARG A 52 -11.16 9.65 -0.55
C ARG A 52 -10.74 9.51 0.90
N PRO A 53 -11.71 9.65 1.83
CA PRO A 53 -11.38 9.62 3.25
C PRO A 53 -10.89 8.26 3.68
N LEU A 54 -9.99 8.27 4.65
CA LEU A 54 -9.48 7.03 5.21
C LEU A 54 -10.57 6.32 5.98
N THR A 55 -10.71 5.02 5.79
CA THR A 55 -11.68 4.20 6.50
C THR A 55 -11.03 3.22 7.45
N TYR A 56 -9.74 2.97 7.28
CA TYR A 56 -9.03 2.04 8.13
C TYR A 56 -7.53 2.36 8.10
N VAL A 57 -6.88 2.22 9.23
CA VAL A 57 -5.42 2.26 9.31
C VAL A 57 -4.99 1.15 10.25
N ASN A 58 -3.84 0.51 9.96
CA ASN A 58 -3.34 -0.54 10.85
C ASN A 58 -2.36 0.05 11.87
N SER A 59 -1.91 -0.78 12.80
CA SER A 59 -1.04 -0.29 13.87
C SER A 59 0.30 0.19 13.34
N ALA A 60 0.82 -0.44 12.29
CA ALA A 60 2.06 0.03 11.68
C ALA A 60 1.89 1.44 11.11
N PHE A 61 0.71 1.76 10.58
CA PHE A 61 0.41 3.11 10.12
C PHE A 61 0.45 4.10 11.29
N GLU A 62 -0.17 3.72 12.41
CA GLU A 62 -0.19 4.58 13.59
C GLU A 62 1.22 4.88 14.06
N ASP A 63 2.05 3.87 14.13
CA ASP A 63 3.42 4.02 14.60
C ASP A 63 4.25 4.88 13.64
N PHE A 64 4.07 4.68 12.35
CA PHE A 64 4.87 5.38 11.37
C PHE A 64 4.46 6.84 11.20
N PHE A 65 3.16 7.10 11.11
CA PHE A 65 2.66 8.44 10.84
C PHE A 65 2.31 9.21 12.11
N GLY A 66 2.13 8.54 13.22
CA GLY A 66 1.83 9.21 14.49
C GLY A 66 0.38 9.53 14.71
N TYR A 67 -0.52 9.05 13.87
CA TYR A 67 -1.95 9.26 14.04
C TYR A 67 -2.58 8.07 14.73
N ARG A 68 -3.52 8.35 15.63
CA ARG A 68 -4.38 7.31 16.15
C ARG A 68 -5.50 7.05 15.15
N PRO A 69 -6.12 5.87 15.18
CA PRO A 69 -7.19 5.57 14.21
C PRO A 69 -8.30 6.60 14.25
N ASP A 70 -8.70 7.07 15.44
CA ASP A 70 -9.77 8.04 15.53
C ASP A 70 -9.37 9.42 15.03
N GLU A 71 -8.07 9.66 14.89
CA GLU A 71 -7.58 10.91 14.30
C GLU A 71 -7.49 10.82 12.79
N ALA A 72 -7.24 9.64 12.26
CA ALA A 72 -7.00 9.46 10.83
C ALA A 72 -8.26 9.09 10.06
N VAL A 73 -9.08 8.22 10.62
CA VAL A 73 -10.26 7.72 9.94
C VAL A 73 -11.25 8.87 9.72
N GLY A 74 -11.77 8.95 8.51
CA GLY A 74 -12.67 10.03 8.13
C GLY A 74 -11.99 11.23 7.52
N ARG A 75 -10.65 11.32 7.62
CA ARG A 75 -9.90 12.44 7.04
C ARG A 75 -9.60 12.17 5.57
N PRO A 76 -9.63 13.20 4.73
CA PRO A 76 -9.25 13.02 3.34
C PRO A 76 -7.81 12.55 3.25
N SER A 77 -7.59 11.46 2.52
CA SER A 77 -6.29 10.81 2.49
C SER A 77 -5.19 11.70 1.91
N ILE A 78 -5.50 12.41 0.82
CA ILE A 78 -4.51 13.22 0.14
C ILE A 78 -4.06 14.41 1.01
N THR A 79 -5.01 15.13 1.57
CA THR A 79 -4.65 16.31 2.35
C THR A 79 -3.98 15.93 3.66
N LEU A 80 -4.29 14.75 4.18
CA LEU A 80 -3.68 14.32 5.42
C LEU A 80 -2.23 13.89 5.20
N LEU A 81 -1.97 13.10 4.17
CA LEU A 81 -0.68 12.45 3.99
C LEU A 81 0.22 13.16 2.98
N PHE A 82 -0.37 13.83 2.01
CA PHE A 82 0.41 14.47 0.94
C PHE A 82 -0.05 15.92 0.71
N PRO A 83 -0.08 16.74 1.77
CA PRO A 83 -0.67 18.09 1.65
C PRO A 83 0.07 19.01 0.70
N GLU A 84 1.34 18.73 0.43
CA GLU A 84 2.14 19.60 -0.40
C GLU A 84 2.31 19.12 -1.83
N ASP A 85 1.74 17.98 -2.15
CA ASP A 85 1.87 17.41 -3.49
C ASP A 85 0.58 17.67 -4.26
N GLU A 86 0.62 18.65 -5.16
CA GLU A 86 -0.57 19.02 -5.92
C GLU A 86 -0.99 17.95 -6.91
N GLY A 87 -0.06 17.08 -7.30
CA GLY A 87 -0.38 16.00 -8.22
C GLY A 87 -0.84 14.72 -7.56
N ALA A 88 -0.86 14.69 -6.22
CA ALA A 88 -1.13 13.44 -5.52
C ALA A 88 -2.52 12.89 -5.82
N ALA A 89 -3.50 13.75 -6.03
CA ALA A 89 -4.86 13.28 -6.28
C ALA A 89 -4.96 12.45 -7.56
N SER A 90 -4.15 12.77 -8.56
CA SER A 90 -4.24 12.06 -9.84
C SER A 90 -3.62 10.66 -9.79
N MET A 91 -2.84 10.35 -8.77
CA MET A 91 -2.21 9.03 -8.70
C MET A 91 -3.24 7.90 -8.57
N PHE A 92 -4.40 8.21 -7.99
CA PHE A 92 -5.44 7.19 -7.87
C PHE A 92 -6.00 6.76 -9.22
N ASN A 93 -5.96 7.65 -10.21
CA ASN A 93 -6.47 7.33 -11.54
C ASN A 93 -5.57 6.32 -12.26
N GLU A 94 -4.35 6.16 -11.80
CA GLU A 94 -3.40 5.26 -12.44
C GLU A 94 -3.19 3.97 -11.65
N ALA A 95 -3.96 3.77 -10.62
CA ALA A 95 -3.85 2.55 -9.83
C ALA A 95 -4.23 1.33 -10.66
N PRO A 96 -3.62 0.17 -10.42
CA PRO A 96 -2.61 -0.08 -9.40
C PRO A 96 -1.24 0.45 -9.82
N LEU A 97 -0.52 1.03 -8.87
CA LEU A 97 0.79 1.58 -9.18
C LEU A 97 1.67 1.62 -7.94
N ARG A 98 2.96 1.82 -8.16
CA ARG A 98 3.93 2.01 -7.10
C ARG A 98 4.78 3.21 -7.46
N LEU A 99 5.03 4.07 -6.49
CA LEU A 99 5.83 5.26 -6.73
C LEU A 99 6.47 5.74 -5.45
N GLN A 100 7.49 6.56 -5.60
CA GLN A 100 8.14 7.18 -4.45
C GLN A 100 7.44 8.49 -4.14
N MET A 101 7.15 8.70 -2.86
CA MET A 101 6.42 9.88 -2.43
C MET A 101 7.04 10.42 -1.15
N ARG A 102 6.74 11.67 -0.86
CA ARG A 102 7.08 12.29 0.42
C ARG A 102 5.78 12.46 1.17
N ALA A 103 5.68 11.78 2.29
CA ALA A 103 4.47 11.79 3.10
C ALA A 103 4.73 12.57 4.38
N ARG A 104 3.70 13.26 4.88
CA ARG A 104 3.83 14.07 6.08
C ARG A 104 3.27 13.31 7.28
N ARG A 105 4.05 13.29 8.35
CA ARG A 105 3.60 12.71 9.60
C ARG A 105 2.82 13.74 10.41
N LYS A 106 2.15 13.27 11.45
CA LYS A 106 1.37 14.15 12.31
C LYS A 106 2.22 15.26 12.93
N ASP A 107 3.47 14.96 13.27
CA ASP A 107 4.35 15.94 13.89
C ASP A 107 4.93 16.95 12.90
N GLY A 108 4.54 16.85 11.64
CA GLY A 108 5.02 17.75 10.60
C GLY A 108 6.27 17.28 9.87
N SER A 109 6.90 16.21 10.36
CA SER A 109 8.09 15.71 9.67
C SER A 109 7.68 15.02 8.37
N VAL A 110 8.62 14.92 7.45
CA VAL A 110 8.40 14.33 6.14
C VAL A 110 9.13 13.00 6.06
N ALA A 111 8.45 12.00 5.55
CA ALA A 111 9.03 10.68 5.35
C ALA A 111 9.08 10.38 3.85
N GLU A 112 10.20 9.82 3.41
CA GLU A 112 10.33 9.31 2.05
C GLU A 112 9.80 7.90 2.03
N VAL A 113 8.79 7.63 1.22
CA VAL A 113 8.14 6.32 1.22
C VAL A 113 8.02 5.80 -0.19
N ASP A 114 8.00 4.47 -0.29
CA ASP A 114 7.52 3.78 -1.48
C ASP A 114 6.06 3.51 -1.23
N LEU A 115 5.20 4.07 -2.05
CA LEU A 115 3.76 3.92 -1.92
C LEU A 115 3.26 2.96 -2.97
N SER A 116 2.47 1.98 -2.53
CA SER A 116 1.75 1.09 -3.43
C SER A 116 0.28 1.38 -3.28
N ILE A 117 -0.40 1.57 -4.40
CA ILE A 117 -1.84 1.80 -4.41
C ILE A 117 -2.50 0.65 -5.12
N GLY A 118 -3.40 -0.04 -4.43
CA GLY A 118 -4.18 -1.12 -5.00
C GLY A 118 -5.65 -0.78 -4.97
N MET A 119 -6.44 -1.57 -5.67
CA MET A 119 -7.88 -1.35 -5.77
C MET A 119 -8.62 -2.51 -5.15
N VAL A 120 -9.68 -2.19 -4.42
CA VAL A 120 -10.59 -3.19 -3.86
C VAL A 120 -11.94 -3.01 -4.50
N HIS A 121 -12.46 -4.08 -5.09
CA HIS A 121 -13.76 -4.06 -5.75
C HIS A 121 -14.76 -4.86 -4.93
N GLY A 122 -16.01 -4.39 -4.94
CA GLY A 122 -17.08 -5.12 -4.31
C GLY A 122 -17.54 -6.29 -5.15
N VAL A 123 -18.55 -7.00 -4.64
CA VAL A 123 -19.06 -8.17 -5.34
C VAL A 123 -19.69 -7.82 -6.68
N ASP A 124 -20.13 -6.59 -6.84
CA ASP A 124 -20.71 -6.12 -8.09
C ASP A 124 -19.66 -5.61 -9.07
N GLY A 125 -18.39 -5.72 -8.72
CA GLY A 125 -17.28 -5.28 -9.58
C GLY A 125 -16.96 -3.82 -9.46
N ARG A 126 -17.69 -3.06 -8.67
CA ARG A 126 -17.41 -1.64 -8.51
C ARG A 126 -16.28 -1.40 -7.53
N LEU A 127 -15.47 -0.40 -7.82
CA LEU A 127 -14.39 -0.01 -6.95
C LEU A 127 -14.96 0.57 -5.66
N THR A 128 -14.57 0.00 -4.53
CA THR A 128 -15.07 0.47 -3.24
C THR A 128 -14.00 1.18 -2.43
N HIS A 129 -12.77 0.70 -2.50
CA HIS A 129 -11.68 1.24 -1.70
C HIS A 129 -10.37 1.23 -2.45
N TRP A 130 -9.48 2.10 -2.01
CA TRP A 130 -8.07 2.07 -2.40
C TRP A 130 -7.29 1.51 -1.22
N VAL A 131 -6.31 0.67 -1.50
CA VAL A 131 -5.37 0.19 -0.48
C VAL A 131 -4.08 0.97 -0.66
N LEU A 132 -3.63 1.62 0.41
CA LEU A 132 -2.38 2.36 0.40
C LEU A 132 -1.41 1.63 1.31
N ALA A 133 -0.32 1.14 0.76
CA ALA A 133 0.72 0.47 1.53
C ALA A 133 2.01 1.24 1.38
N PHE A 134 2.68 1.45 2.50
CA PHE A 134 3.86 2.31 2.55
C PHE A 134 5.07 1.51 3.00
N ALA A 135 6.22 1.78 2.39
CA ALA A 135 7.49 1.25 2.86
C ALA A 135 8.42 2.44 3.10
N ASP A 136 9.09 2.42 4.23
CA ASP A 136 9.99 3.49 4.62
C ASP A 136 11.26 3.41 3.77
N ARG A 137 11.45 4.39 2.89
CA ARG A 137 12.63 4.39 2.03
C ARG A 137 13.92 4.60 2.79
N SER A 138 13.88 5.30 3.91
CA SER A 138 15.08 5.51 4.71
C SER A 138 15.62 4.17 5.20
N GLU A 139 14.72 3.30 5.61
CA GLU A 139 15.10 1.99 6.10
C GLU A 139 15.63 1.12 4.96
N ILE A 140 14.97 1.17 3.80
CA ILE A 140 15.42 0.43 2.64
C ILE A 140 16.82 0.88 2.23
N GLU A 141 17.06 2.19 2.19
CA GLU A 141 18.35 2.72 1.80
C GLU A 141 19.44 2.31 2.80
N ARG A 142 19.11 2.31 4.07
CA ARG A 142 20.08 1.91 5.08
C ARG A 142 20.44 0.44 4.91
N MET A 143 19.48 -0.41 4.66
CA MET A 143 19.72 -1.83 4.43
C MET A 143 20.56 -2.06 3.19
N ARG A 144 20.32 -1.30 2.13
CA ARG A 144 21.12 -1.39 0.92
C ARG A 144 22.56 -0.98 1.17
N GLU A 145 22.75 0.07 1.96
CA GLU A 145 24.08 0.56 2.27
C GLU A 145 24.84 -0.47 3.09
N GLU A 146 24.20 -1.07 4.08
CA GLU A 146 24.82 -2.10 4.88
C GLU A 146 25.23 -3.30 4.02
N LEU A 147 24.37 -3.68 3.11
CA LEU A 147 24.66 -4.79 2.21
C LEU A 147 25.84 -4.45 1.31
N ARG A 148 25.91 -3.23 0.82
CA ARG A 148 27.00 -2.79 -0.04
C ARG A 148 28.34 -2.85 0.71
N VAL A 149 28.32 -2.38 1.95
CA VAL A 149 29.52 -2.39 2.79
C VAL A 149 29.98 -3.83 3.05
N LEU A 150 29.04 -4.72 3.36
CA LEU A 150 29.36 -6.10 3.60
C LEU A 150 29.93 -6.77 2.36
N LYS A 151 29.41 -6.47 1.20
CA LYS A 151 29.91 -7.00 -0.05
C LYS A 151 31.33 -6.50 -0.33
N ALA A 152 31.59 -5.24 -0.05
CA ALA A 152 32.91 -4.66 -0.24
C ALA A 152 33.93 -5.33 0.67
N ILE A 153 33.57 -5.57 1.91
CA ILE A 153 34.45 -6.24 2.86
C ILE A 153 34.74 -7.65 2.39
N ALA A 154 33.71 -8.36 1.95
CA ALA A 154 33.85 -9.75 1.51
C ALA A 154 34.72 -9.84 0.25
N ALA A 155 34.72 -8.80 -0.58
CA ALA A 155 35.50 -8.81 -1.81
C ALA A 155 36.93 -8.33 -1.61
N ALA A 156 37.26 -7.80 -0.43
CA ALA A 156 38.59 -7.29 -0.18
C ALA A 156 39.62 -8.41 -0.15
N PRO A 157 40.81 -8.19 -0.69
CA PRO A 157 41.86 -9.22 -0.69
C PRO A 157 42.43 -9.50 0.70
#